data_ad52a61dd97897f49be2449103f52219
#
_entry.id   ad52a61dd97897f49be2449103f52219
#
_cell.length_a   1.000
_cell.length_b   1.000
_cell.length_c   1.000
_cell.angle_alpha   90.00
_cell.angle_beta   90.00
_cell.angle_gamma   90.00
#
_symmetry.space_group_name_H-M   'P 1'
#
loop_
_entity.id
_entity.type
_entity.pdbx_description
1 polymer ?
#
loop_
_entity_poly.entity_id
_entity_poly.type
_entity_poly.pdbx_seq_one_letter_code
_entity_poly.pdbx_strand_id
1 'polypeptide(L)'
;VNDAVALVYPYFKTEDNRNQKLFIPLSIATISSQIKSKAIEVRKVDCTFKSFNEVIREIIEINPKIIGISTMISMSKNIHDLITTIKPLLPDSLYICGGALATVYPDLFAKEFDIVFRGETDNIFSEFVFQYLNSAKDKDSFLRHYDLSNFNGLYFEKGDFKFSKDPIHISEDEYKKLPLADREGFEHDKYQNFWLELENIKATSIMLTRGCPYKCDFCSKPVFGDHFRKRNISDIIDEIEYCQSLGYDYLWIADDCFTLDLNFVESFCDAIIKNNIEIKWNCLSRADFKDSSIIKKMRNAGCDKVYLGLESGNDEILKLMNKRANIADGELSVKLFKEAGIKTAGFFIVGYPGETLDTIEETFNFALDLDLDEVSFNVPYPLPGSRLFDRVSGVDGMDDWTIENEIKFLYQSEFDEELLTEKIENFFEKWSSLKKLNKMKVKV
;
A
#
# COMPACT_ATOMS: atom_id res chain seq x y z
N VAL A 1 -10.96 17.28 -27.44
CA VAL A 1 -10.13 16.47 -26.54
C VAL A 1 -8.83 17.24 -26.35
N ASN A 2 -8.47 17.48 -25.11
CA ASN A 2 -7.21 18.12 -24.74
C ASN A 2 -6.12 17.02 -24.68
N ASP A 3 -4.87 17.30 -25.07
CA ASP A 3 -3.74 16.36 -24.98
C ASP A 3 -3.34 16.03 -23.52
N ALA A 4 -4.13 16.46 -22.55
CA ALA A 4 -3.94 16.17 -21.14
C ALA A 4 -4.18 14.69 -20.79
N VAL A 5 -3.45 14.23 -19.78
CA VAL A 5 -3.64 12.93 -19.13
C VAL A 5 -4.30 13.14 -17.77
N ALA A 6 -5.42 12.47 -17.51
CA ALA A 6 -6.01 12.41 -16.18
C ALA A 6 -5.59 11.10 -15.47
N LEU A 7 -4.98 11.21 -14.30
CA LEU A 7 -4.67 10.09 -13.42
C LEU A 7 -5.64 10.10 -12.24
N VAL A 8 -6.41 9.03 -12.09
CA VAL A 8 -7.50 8.95 -11.12
C VAL A 8 -7.16 7.95 -10.02
N TYR A 9 -7.34 8.37 -8.77
CA TYR A 9 -7.31 7.51 -7.59
C TYR A 9 -8.72 7.39 -7.03
N PRO A 10 -9.46 6.30 -7.32
CA PRO A 10 -10.89 6.20 -7.09
C PRO A 10 -11.25 5.71 -5.68
N TYR A 11 -10.57 6.23 -4.65
CA TYR A 11 -10.91 6.03 -3.26
C TYR A 11 -11.79 7.18 -2.77
N PHE A 12 -12.97 6.86 -2.25
CA PHE A 12 -13.89 7.82 -1.66
C PHE A 12 -13.97 7.58 -0.16
N LYS A 13 -13.66 8.62 0.63
CA LYS A 13 -13.82 8.55 2.07
C LYS A 13 -15.31 8.54 2.42
N THR A 14 -15.75 7.52 3.16
CA THR A 14 -17.12 7.38 3.67
C THR A 14 -17.14 7.51 5.19
N GLU A 15 -18.34 7.55 5.79
CA GLU A 15 -18.47 7.54 7.24
C GLU A 15 -18.05 6.18 7.84
N ASP A 16 -18.22 5.10 7.10
CA ASP A 16 -17.92 3.73 7.54
C ASP A 16 -16.40 3.47 7.61
N ASN A 17 -15.60 4.18 6.81
CA ASN A 17 -14.14 4.03 6.78
C ASN A 17 -13.38 5.09 7.59
N ARG A 18 -13.95 5.59 8.67
CA ARG A 18 -13.37 6.66 9.53
C ARG A 18 -12.01 6.32 10.12
N ASN A 19 -11.72 5.05 10.32
CA ASN A 19 -10.48 4.59 10.94
C ASN A 19 -9.34 4.33 9.95
N GLN A 20 -9.58 4.49 8.65
CA GLN A 20 -8.52 4.35 7.64
C GLN A 20 -7.52 5.50 7.73
N LYS A 21 -6.24 5.14 7.66
CA LYS A 21 -5.14 6.10 7.58
C LYS A 21 -5.00 6.62 6.15
N LEU A 22 -5.36 7.88 5.94
CA LEU A 22 -5.38 8.50 4.63
C LEU A 22 -4.04 9.17 4.31
N PHE A 23 -3.50 8.87 3.14
CA PHE A 23 -2.28 9.46 2.61
C PHE A 23 -2.49 9.92 1.18
N ILE A 24 -1.71 10.91 0.76
CA ILE A 24 -1.61 11.26 -0.66
C ILE A 24 -1.26 10.01 -1.46
N PRO A 25 -2.02 9.70 -2.54
CA PRO A 25 -1.83 8.48 -3.30
C PRO A 25 -0.52 8.49 -4.09
N LEU A 26 0.51 7.82 -3.56
CA LEU A 26 1.83 7.70 -4.19
C LEU A 26 1.76 7.05 -5.57
N SER A 27 0.80 6.18 -5.84
CA SER A 27 0.64 5.52 -7.13
C SER A 27 0.50 6.53 -8.28
N ILE A 28 -0.47 7.45 -8.17
CA ILE A 28 -0.66 8.46 -9.22
C ILE A 28 0.36 9.60 -9.14
N ALA A 29 0.91 9.89 -7.96
CA ALA A 29 1.96 10.88 -7.79
C ALA A 29 3.27 10.45 -8.49
N THR A 30 3.68 9.19 -8.34
CA THR A 30 4.88 8.64 -8.98
C THR A 30 4.73 8.58 -10.50
N ILE A 31 3.59 8.10 -11.01
CA ILE A 31 3.32 8.05 -12.45
C ILE A 31 3.24 9.46 -13.05
N SER A 32 2.61 10.41 -12.35
CA SER A 32 2.53 11.81 -12.78
C SER A 32 3.91 12.42 -13.02
N SER A 33 4.85 12.24 -12.09
CA SER A 33 6.19 12.81 -12.22
C SER A 33 6.92 12.32 -13.48
N GLN A 34 6.74 11.06 -13.82
CA GLN A 34 7.37 10.46 -14.99
C GLN A 34 6.75 10.92 -16.31
N ILE A 35 5.41 11.10 -16.36
CA ILE A 35 4.74 11.65 -17.54
C ILE A 35 5.14 13.13 -17.71
N LYS A 36 5.16 13.91 -16.63
CA LYS A 36 5.60 15.32 -16.63
C LYS A 36 7.05 15.47 -17.09
N SER A 37 7.94 14.51 -16.82
CA SER A 37 9.32 14.53 -17.30
C SER A 37 9.43 14.52 -18.83
N LYS A 38 8.38 14.11 -19.55
CA LYS A 38 8.24 14.16 -21.00
C LYS A 38 7.52 15.41 -21.51
N ALA A 39 7.36 16.43 -20.68
CA ALA A 39 6.65 17.68 -20.96
C ALA A 39 5.16 17.49 -21.34
N ILE A 40 4.52 16.47 -20.79
CA ILE A 40 3.09 16.18 -20.99
C ILE A 40 2.30 16.71 -19.78
N GLU A 41 1.16 17.37 -20.05
CA GLU A 41 0.26 17.85 -19.01
C GLU A 41 -0.45 16.68 -18.32
N VAL A 42 -0.37 16.65 -16.98
CA VAL A 42 -1.03 15.65 -16.14
C VAL A 42 -1.93 16.33 -15.12
N ARG A 43 -3.17 15.88 -15.06
CA ARG A 43 -4.14 16.22 -14.02
C ARG A 43 -4.36 15.03 -13.12
N LYS A 44 -4.12 15.20 -11.82
CA LYS A 44 -4.39 14.16 -10.81
C LYS A 44 -5.78 14.39 -10.23
N VAL A 45 -6.65 13.39 -10.37
CA VAL A 45 -8.01 13.37 -9.83
C VAL A 45 -8.00 12.43 -8.62
N ASP A 46 -7.76 13.00 -7.45
CA ASP A 46 -7.84 12.31 -6.17
C ASP A 46 -9.27 12.40 -5.66
N CYS A 47 -9.93 11.25 -5.51
CA CYS A 47 -11.33 11.17 -5.10
C CYS A 47 -11.54 11.19 -3.59
N THR A 48 -10.47 11.13 -2.78
CA THR A 48 -10.51 10.88 -1.33
C THR A 48 -11.47 11.79 -0.58
N PHE A 49 -11.47 13.09 -0.91
CA PHE A 49 -12.30 14.09 -0.23
C PHE A 49 -13.38 14.72 -1.11
N LYS A 50 -13.72 14.06 -2.21
CA LYS A 50 -14.70 14.52 -3.18
C LYS A 50 -15.90 13.59 -3.22
N SER A 51 -17.06 14.13 -3.56
CA SER A 51 -18.22 13.31 -3.92
C SER A 51 -18.05 12.72 -5.32
N PHE A 52 -18.73 11.63 -5.60
CA PHE A 52 -18.73 10.99 -6.90
C PHE A 52 -19.09 11.97 -8.03
N ASN A 53 -20.13 12.81 -7.83
CA ASN A 53 -20.56 13.79 -8.83
C ASN A 53 -19.54 14.91 -9.07
N GLU A 54 -18.76 15.31 -8.06
CA GLU A 54 -17.66 16.28 -8.23
C GLU A 54 -16.57 15.69 -9.09
N VAL A 55 -16.18 14.43 -8.85
CA VAL A 55 -15.19 13.71 -9.66
C VAL A 55 -15.63 13.60 -11.13
N ILE A 56 -16.88 13.23 -11.39
CA ILE A 56 -17.41 13.15 -12.76
C ILE A 56 -17.32 14.51 -13.47
N ARG A 57 -17.74 15.58 -12.80
CA ARG A 57 -17.66 16.96 -13.38
C ARG A 57 -16.22 17.34 -13.67
N GLU A 58 -15.31 17.12 -12.75
CA GLU A 58 -13.89 17.42 -12.90
C GLU A 58 -13.28 16.68 -14.09
N ILE A 59 -13.54 15.40 -14.26
CA ILE A 59 -13.03 14.61 -15.40
C ILE A 59 -13.62 15.13 -16.73
N ILE A 60 -14.90 15.47 -16.76
CA ILE A 60 -15.54 16.04 -17.96
C ILE A 60 -14.94 17.41 -18.31
N GLU A 61 -14.70 18.28 -17.33
CA GLU A 61 -14.08 19.60 -17.52
C GLU A 61 -12.64 19.49 -18.04
N ILE A 62 -11.85 18.53 -17.54
CA ILE A 62 -10.51 18.23 -18.06
C ILE A 62 -10.58 17.77 -19.51
N ASN A 63 -11.58 16.98 -19.87
CA ASN A 63 -11.76 16.37 -21.20
C ASN A 63 -10.44 15.75 -21.73
N PRO A 64 -9.83 14.81 -21.01
CA PRO A 64 -8.49 14.34 -21.30
C PRO A 64 -8.47 13.33 -22.45
N LYS A 65 -7.33 13.24 -23.14
CA LYS A 65 -7.09 12.23 -24.18
C LYS A 65 -6.83 10.83 -23.60
N ILE A 66 -6.28 10.78 -22.37
CA ILE A 66 -6.01 9.54 -21.65
C ILE A 66 -6.59 9.66 -20.23
N ILE A 67 -7.28 8.62 -19.78
CA ILE A 67 -7.74 8.47 -18.41
C ILE A 67 -7.08 7.21 -17.83
N GLY A 68 -6.13 7.39 -16.90
CA GLY A 68 -5.45 6.31 -16.19
C GLY A 68 -6.04 6.13 -14.79
N ILE A 69 -6.52 4.93 -14.45
CA ILE A 69 -7.17 4.64 -13.17
C ILE A 69 -6.32 3.66 -12.36
N SER A 70 -6.00 4.04 -11.11
CA SER A 70 -5.31 3.15 -10.15
C SER A 70 -6.28 2.11 -9.60
N THR A 71 -5.85 0.83 -9.55
CA THR A 71 -6.71 -0.28 -9.11
C THR A 71 -6.18 -0.96 -7.86
N MET A 72 -7.05 -1.03 -6.84
CA MET A 72 -6.88 -1.84 -5.65
C MET A 72 -8.17 -2.60 -5.37
N ILE A 73 -8.08 -3.70 -4.62
CA ILE A 73 -9.23 -4.55 -4.35
C ILE A 73 -10.33 -3.80 -3.59
N SER A 74 -9.95 -2.97 -2.62
CA SER A 74 -10.86 -2.11 -1.84
C SER A 74 -11.55 -1.00 -2.65
N MET A 75 -11.19 -0.82 -3.93
CA MET A 75 -11.73 0.21 -4.81
C MET A 75 -12.52 -0.38 -5.98
N SER A 76 -12.69 -1.70 -6.03
CA SER A 76 -13.24 -2.41 -7.19
C SER A 76 -14.59 -1.86 -7.63
N LYS A 77 -15.52 -1.68 -6.69
CA LYS A 77 -16.83 -1.09 -6.95
C LYS A 77 -16.75 0.34 -7.47
N ASN A 78 -15.94 1.17 -6.82
CA ASN A 78 -15.77 2.57 -7.22
C ASN A 78 -15.20 2.70 -8.64
N ILE A 79 -14.28 1.80 -9.02
CA ILE A 79 -13.70 1.75 -10.37
C ILE A 79 -14.80 1.43 -11.39
N HIS A 80 -15.60 0.40 -11.13
CA HIS A 80 -16.70 0.00 -12.00
C HIS A 80 -17.72 1.13 -12.17
N ASP A 81 -18.20 1.71 -11.09
CA ASP A 81 -19.19 2.79 -11.10
C ASP A 81 -18.65 4.02 -11.85
N LEU A 82 -17.38 4.36 -11.64
CA LEU A 82 -16.73 5.48 -12.31
C LEU A 82 -16.62 5.24 -13.81
N ILE A 83 -16.07 4.11 -14.24
CA ILE A 83 -15.82 3.83 -15.66
C ILE A 83 -17.12 3.72 -16.46
N THR A 84 -18.15 3.08 -15.90
CA THR A 84 -19.45 2.93 -16.55
C THR A 84 -20.17 4.28 -16.70
N THR A 85 -19.91 5.23 -15.81
CA THR A 85 -20.49 6.57 -15.87
C THR A 85 -19.73 7.48 -16.84
N ILE A 86 -18.39 7.50 -16.83
CA ILE A 86 -17.62 8.47 -17.64
C ILE A 86 -17.42 8.02 -19.08
N LYS A 87 -17.33 6.73 -19.36
CA LYS A 87 -17.02 6.22 -20.72
C LYS A 87 -18.03 6.63 -21.79
N PRO A 88 -19.36 6.62 -21.53
CA PRO A 88 -20.33 7.18 -22.48
C PRO A 88 -20.24 8.68 -22.69
N LEU A 89 -19.72 9.44 -21.72
CA LEU A 89 -19.59 10.89 -21.76
C LEU A 89 -18.32 11.35 -22.48
N LEU A 90 -17.26 10.52 -22.44
CA LEU A 90 -15.95 10.80 -23.04
C LEU A 90 -15.51 9.62 -23.93
N PRO A 91 -16.25 9.29 -25.01
CA PRO A 91 -16.01 8.06 -25.80
C PRO A 91 -14.67 8.07 -26.54
N ASP A 92 -14.10 9.24 -26.82
CA ASP A 92 -12.84 9.40 -27.55
C ASP A 92 -11.60 9.29 -26.65
N SER A 93 -11.75 9.31 -25.34
CA SER A 93 -10.65 9.12 -24.38
C SER A 93 -10.17 7.67 -24.39
N LEU A 94 -8.86 7.47 -24.26
CA LEU A 94 -8.25 6.16 -24.04
C LEU A 94 -8.29 5.82 -22.55
N TYR A 95 -8.97 4.73 -22.20
CA TYR A 95 -9.15 4.26 -20.83
C TYR A 95 -8.11 3.22 -20.48
N ILE A 96 -7.28 3.52 -19.50
CA ILE A 96 -6.19 2.66 -19.04
C ILE A 96 -6.33 2.41 -17.54
N CYS A 97 -6.06 1.21 -17.08
CA CYS A 97 -5.92 0.95 -15.65
C CYS A 97 -4.61 0.21 -15.33
N GLY A 98 -4.21 0.29 -14.06
CA GLY A 98 -3.06 -0.40 -13.52
C GLY A 98 -3.07 -0.38 -12.00
N GLY A 99 -2.21 -1.17 -11.39
CA GLY A 99 -2.11 -1.30 -9.94
C GLY A 99 -2.23 -2.75 -9.48
N ALA A 100 -2.42 -2.96 -8.19
CA ALA A 100 -2.33 -4.29 -7.59
C ALA A 100 -3.37 -5.27 -8.15
N LEU A 101 -4.64 -4.87 -8.21
CA LEU A 101 -5.70 -5.74 -8.68
C LEU A 101 -5.61 -6.01 -10.19
N ALA A 102 -5.34 -5.00 -11.00
CA ALA A 102 -5.15 -5.15 -12.45
C ALA A 102 -3.94 -6.03 -12.80
N THR A 103 -2.93 -6.06 -11.94
CA THR A 103 -1.76 -6.92 -12.13
C THR A 103 -2.11 -8.40 -12.02
N VAL A 104 -2.96 -8.77 -11.06
CA VAL A 104 -3.33 -10.17 -10.82
C VAL A 104 -4.50 -10.61 -11.69
N TYR A 105 -5.50 -9.75 -11.83
CA TYR A 105 -6.74 -10.03 -12.58
C TYR A 105 -6.97 -9.05 -13.73
N PRO A 106 -6.11 -9.04 -14.75
CA PRO A 106 -6.29 -8.14 -15.89
C PRO A 106 -7.60 -8.41 -16.66
N ASP A 107 -8.06 -9.65 -16.69
CA ASP A 107 -9.31 -10.04 -17.37
C ASP A 107 -10.55 -9.34 -16.82
N LEU A 108 -10.58 -9.00 -15.52
CA LEU A 108 -11.69 -8.25 -14.92
C LEU A 108 -11.86 -6.87 -15.55
N PHE A 109 -10.74 -6.24 -15.88
CA PHE A 109 -10.72 -4.86 -16.37
C PHE A 109 -10.72 -4.77 -17.90
N ALA A 110 -10.32 -5.82 -18.59
CA ALA A 110 -10.20 -5.80 -20.06
C ALA A 110 -11.51 -5.55 -20.82
N LYS A 111 -12.66 -5.80 -20.19
CA LYS A 111 -13.97 -5.49 -20.77
C LYS A 111 -14.36 -4.03 -20.67
N GLU A 112 -13.85 -3.35 -19.65
CA GLU A 112 -14.20 -1.97 -19.34
C GLU A 112 -13.12 -0.99 -19.79
N PHE A 113 -11.87 -1.39 -19.78
CA PHE A 113 -10.72 -0.59 -20.17
C PHE A 113 -10.19 -0.97 -21.56
N ASP A 114 -9.60 -0.01 -22.23
CA ASP A 114 -8.96 -0.25 -23.53
C ASP A 114 -7.61 -0.96 -23.36
N ILE A 115 -6.90 -0.67 -22.26
CA ILE A 115 -5.60 -1.26 -21.91
C ILE A 115 -5.48 -1.44 -20.40
N VAL A 116 -4.85 -2.54 -20.00
CA VAL A 116 -4.49 -2.84 -18.62
C VAL A 116 -2.97 -2.95 -18.50
N PHE A 117 -2.37 -2.22 -17.57
CA PHE A 117 -0.95 -2.34 -17.25
C PHE A 117 -0.74 -3.17 -15.98
N ARG A 118 0.27 -4.05 -15.99
CA ARG A 118 0.57 -5.03 -14.94
C ARG A 118 1.98 -4.86 -14.39
N GLY A 119 2.11 -4.87 -13.07
CA GLY A 119 3.39 -4.72 -12.37
C GLY A 119 3.85 -3.27 -12.25
N GLU A 120 5.15 -3.07 -12.20
CA GLU A 120 5.79 -1.74 -12.11
C GLU A 120 5.90 -1.10 -13.50
N THR A 121 4.91 -0.34 -13.86
CA THR A 121 4.82 0.24 -15.20
C THR A 121 5.39 1.64 -15.30
N ASP A 122 6.12 2.10 -14.30
CA ASP A 122 6.65 3.44 -14.17
C ASP A 122 7.15 4.03 -15.53
N ASN A 123 8.30 3.63 -16.01
CA ASN A 123 8.87 4.17 -17.25
C ASN A 123 8.09 3.76 -18.50
N ILE A 124 7.53 2.56 -18.52
CA ILE A 124 6.83 2.00 -19.69
C ILE A 124 5.51 2.74 -19.92
N PHE A 125 4.77 3.03 -18.86
CA PHE A 125 3.52 3.77 -19.01
C PHE A 125 3.75 5.20 -19.53
N SER A 126 4.76 5.90 -19.01
CA SER A 126 5.10 7.24 -19.48
C SER A 126 5.56 7.24 -20.96
N GLU A 127 6.28 6.21 -21.38
CA GLU A 127 6.67 6.04 -22.79
C GLU A 127 5.45 5.72 -23.67
N PHE A 128 4.57 4.85 -23.24
CA PHE A 128 3.32 4.56 -23.93
C PHE A 128 2.46 5.82 -24.13
N VAL A 129 2.28 6.61 -23.08
CA VAL A 129 1.56 7.89 -23.12
C VAL A 129 2.18 8.83 -24.14
N PHE A 130 3.50 8.99 -24.11
CA PHE A 130 4.22 9.84 -25.05
C PHE A 130 4.00 9.40 -26.50
N GLN A 131 4.12 8.11 -26.78
CA GLN A 131 3.96 7.58 -28.13
C GLN A 131 2.51 7.69 -28.62
N TYR A 132 1.52 7.44 -27.76
CA TYR A 132 0.12 7.61 -28.10
C TYR A 132 -0.22 9.05 -28.46
N LEU A 133 0.16 10.01 -27.64
CA LEU A 133 -0.11 11.44 -27.87
C LEU A 133 0.56 11.96 -29.14
N ASN A 134 1.76 11.48 -29.47
CA ASN A 134 2.48 11.87 -30.68
C ASN A 134 2.09 11.09 -31.94
N SER A 135 1.26 10.05 -31.82
CA SER A 135 0.88 9.21 -32.97
C SER A 135 -0.04 9.90 -33.97
N ALA A 136 -0.67 11.02 -33.60
CA ALA A 136 -1.71 11.73 -34.39
C ALA A 136 -2.88 10.83 -34.82
N LYS A 137 -3.06 9.67 -34.19
CA LYS A 137 -4.11 8.69 -34.49
C LYS A 137 -5.24 8.79 -33.45
N ASP A 138 -6.44 8.48 -33.91
CA ASP A 138 -7.54 8.17 -33.01
C ASP A 138 -7.25 6.85 -32.23
N LYS A 139 -7.98 6.65 -31.15
CA LYS A 139 -7.83 5.51 -30.25
C LYS A 139 -7.88 4.16 -30.98
N ASP A 140 -8.89 3.96 -31.82
CA ASP A 140 -9.10 2.70 -32.52
C ASP A 140 -8.02 2.43 -33.57
N SER A 141 -7.57 3.44 -34.27
CA SER A 141 -6.48 3.37 -35.23
C SER A 141 -5.16 3.04 -34.56
N PHE A 142 -4.89 3.66 -33.39
CA PHE A 142 -3.68 3.37 -32.61
C PHE A 142 -3.68 1.91 -32.13
N LEU A 143 -4.74 1.47 -31.48
CA LEU A 143 -4.84 0.10 -30.92
C LEU A 143 -4.77 -1.00 -31.97
N ARG A 144 -5.19 -0.74 -33.22
CA ARG A 144 -5.15 -1.73 -34.31
C ARG A 144 -3.82 -1.80 -35.04
N HIS A 145 -3.12 -0.68 -35.15
CA HIS A 145 -1.98 -0.58 -36.09
C HIS A 145 -0.65 -0.28 -35.38
N TYR A 146 -0.66 0.00 -34.08
CA TYR A 146 0.56 0.24 -33.33
C TYR A 146 1.16 -1.10 -32.83
N ASP A 147 2.46 -1.25 -32.92
CA ASP A 147 3.15 -2.43 -32.38
C ASP A 147 3.26 -2.32 -30.84
N LEU A 148 2.29 -2.89 -30.15
CA LEU A 148 2.22 -2.91 -28.69
C LEU A 148 3.17 -3.95 -28.07
N SER A 149 3.86 -4.78 -28.89
CA SER A 149 4.76 -5.83 -28.38
C SER A 149 5.99 -5.28 -27.63
N ASN A 150 6.30 -4.00 -27.83
CA ASN A 150 7.40 -3.31 -27.16
C ASN A 150 7.08 -2.89 -25.71
N PHE A 151 5.81 -2.98 -25.29
CA PHE A 151 5.39 -2.61 -23.94
C PHE A 151 5.21 -3.86 -23.08
N ASN A 152 6.17 -4.15 -22.22
CA ASN A 152 6.04 -5.20 -21.22
C ASN A 152 4.96 -4.82 -20.18
N GLY A 153 4.36 -5.84 -19.55
CA GLY A 153 3.29 -5.64 -18.57
C GLY A 153 1.95 -5.20 -19.18
N LEU A 154 1.84 -5.03 -20.48
CA LEU A 154 0.61 -4.63 -21.14
C LEU A 154 -0.30 -5.84 -21.37
N TYR A 155 -1.58 -5.64 -21.10
CA TYR A 155 -2.66 -6.57 -21.39
C TYR A 155 -3.83 -5.83 -22.04
N PHE A 156 -4.41 -6.39 -23.08
CA PHE A 156 -5.69 -5.96 -23.61
C PHE A 156 -6.42 -7.10 -24.33
N GLU A 157 -7.73 -6.96 -24.45
CA GLU A 157 -8.60 -7.90 -25.12
C GLU A 157 -9.60 -7.14 -25.99
N LYS A 158 -9.73 -7.50 -27.25
CA LYS A 158 -10.65 -6.89 -28.19
C LYS A 158 -11.21 -7.95 -29.16
N GLY A 159 -12.47 -8.34 -28.93
CA GLY A 159 -13.09 -9.47 -29.66
C GLY A 159 -12.33 -10.76 -29.38
N ASP A 160 -11.94 -11.48 -30.43
CA ASP A 160 -11.16 -12.72 -30.31
C ASP A 160 -9.65 -12.48 -30.13
N PHE A 161 -9.20 -11.22 -30.16
CA PHE A 161 -7.79 -10.89 -30.02
C PHE A 161 -7.46 -10.58 -28.57
N LYS A 162 -6.56 -11.39 -28.00
CA LYS A 162 -6.03 -11.22 -26.65
C LYS A 162 -4.52 -11.06 -26.71
N PHE A 163 -4.01 -9.99 -26.09
CA PHE A 163 -2.58 -9.72 -25.95
C PHE A 163 -2.24 -9.65 -24.47
N SER A 164 -1.25 -10.39 -24.05
CA SER A 164 -0.81 -10.45 -22.66
C SER A 164 0.71 -10.56 -22.58
N LYS A 165 1.31 -9.66 -21.81
CA LYS A 165 2.69 -9.75 -21.36
C LYS A 165 2.73 -9.97 -19.85
N ASP A 166 3.79 -10.61 -19.37
CA ASP A 166 3.99 -10.82 -17.94
C ASP A 166 4.12 -9.49 -17.19
N PRO A 167 3.73 -9.45 -15.90
CA PRO A 167 3.96 -8.29 -15.06
C PRO A 167 5.44 -7.91 -15.07
N ILE A 168 5.69 -6.59 -15.15
CA ILE A 168 7.05 -6.07 -15.18
C ILE A 168 7.52 -5.69 -13.79
N HIS A 169 8.82 -5.88 -13.54
CA HIS A 169 9.54 -5.34 -12.40
C HIS A 169 10.76 -4.58 -12.91
N ILE A 170 10.91 -3.34 -12.48
CA ILE A 170 12.08 -2.52 -12.84
C ILE A 170 13.31 -2.96 -12.05
N SER A 171 14.49 -2.77 -12.61
CA SER A 171 15.77 -3.01 -11.93
C SER A 171 16.02 -1.94 -10.84
N GLU A 172 16.98 -2.19 -9.94
CA GLU A 172 17.39 -1.20 -8.94
C GLU A 172 17.95 0.08 -9.59
N ASP A 173 18.69 -0.06 -10.68
CA ASP A 173 19.24 1.09 -11.43
C ASP A 173 18.15 1.95 -12.10
N GLU A 174 17.06 1.33 -12.55
CA GLU A 174 15.88 2.06 -13.04
C GLU A 174 15.14 2.73 -11.89
N TYR A 175 14.94 2.02 -10.76
CA TYR A 175 14.30 2.58 -9.58
C TYR A 175 15.02 3.82 -9.03
N LYS A 176 16.35 3.80 -8.99
CA LYS A 176 17.18 4.94 -8.61
C LYS A 176 17.08 6.15 -9.53
N LYS A 177 16.64 5.96 -10.77
CA LYS A 177 16.50 7.04 -11.76
C LYS A 177 15.10 7.64 -11.81
N LEU A 178 14.14 7.08 -11.07
CA LEU A 178 12.80 7.64 -11.05
C LEU A 178 12.80 9.03 -10.42
N PRO A 179 12.06 9.98 -11.00
CA PRO A 179 11.90 11.30 -10.41
C PRO A 179 11.15 11.22 -9.08
N LEU A 180 11.28 12.24 -8.26
CA LEU A 180 10.50 12.38 -7.03
C LEU A 180 9.00 12.37 -7.33
N ALA A 181 8.20 11.85 -6.40
CA ALA A 181 6.75 11.82 -6.55
C ALA A 181 6.20 13.24 -6.71
N ASP A 182 5.36 13.43 -7.72
CA ASP A 182 4.69 14.72 -7.98
C ASP A 182 3.57 14.95 -6.98
N ARG A 183 3.87 15.72 -5.94
CA ARG A 183 2.90 16.05 -4.87
C ARG A 183 2.10 17.33 -5.13
N GLU A 184 2.32 18.03 -6.23
CA GLU A 184 1.54 19.22 -6.61
C GLU A 184 0.08 18.89 -6.91
N GLY A 185 -0.84 19.80 -6.60
CA GLY A 185 -2.26 19.70 -6.97
C GLY A 185 -3.08 18.71 -6.12
N PHE A 186 -2.52 18.12 -5.07
CA PHE A 186 -3.31 17.43 -4.05
C PHE A 186 -3.83 18.41 -2.99
N GLU A 187 -4.92 18.03 -2.30
CA GLU A 187 -5.53 18.84 -1.25
C GLU A 187 -4.79 18.64 0.09
N HIS A 188 -3.52 19.11 0.16
CA HIS A 188 -2.64 18.93 1.31
C HIS A 188 -3.28 19.31 2.64
N ASP A 189 -4.00 20.41 2.70
CA ASP A 189 -4.67 20.88 3.91
C ASP A 189 -5.69 19.87 4.44
N LYS A 190 -6.42 19.18 3.56
CA LYS A 190 -7.39 18.16 3.97
C LYS A 190 -6.71 16.94 4.56
N TYR A 191 -5.60 16.49 3.96
CA TYR A 191 -4.78 15.39 4.50
C TYR A 191 -4.15 15.77 5.85
N GLN A 192 -3.59 16.97 5.96
CA GLN A 192 -2.98 17.44 7.20
C GLN A 192 -4.01 17.58 8.32
N ASN A 193 -5.18 18.16 8.03
CA ASN A 193 -6.27 18.29 9.01
C ASN A 193 -6.77 16.92 9.47
N PHE A 194 -6.94 15.97 8.56
CA PHE A 194 -7.28 14.59 8.91
C PHE A 194 -6.31 13.99 9.94
N TRP A 195 -5.01 14.13 9.73
CA TRP A 195 -4.00 13.59 10.63
C TRP A 195 -3.88 14.40 11.93
N LEU A 196 -4.09 15.72 11.89
CA LEU A 196 -4.14 16.55 13.09
C LEU A 196 -5.30 16.14 14.01
N GLU A 197 -6.47 15.85 13.45
CA GLU A 197 -7.63 15.38 14.21
C GLU A 197 -7.42 13.96 14.78
N LEU A 198 -6.77 13.08 14.02
CA LEU A 198 -6.60 11.68 14.37
C LEU A 198 -5.49 11.44 15.40
N GLU A 199 -4.30 11.98 15.17
CA GLU A 199 -3.07 11.68 15.95
C GLU A 199 -2.28 12.95 16.34
N ASN A 200 -2.79 14.14 16.08
CA ASN A 200 -2.12 15.44 16.31
C ASN A 200 -0.74 15.55 15.62
N ILE A 201 -0.65 15.07 14.39
CA ILE A 201 0.52 15.12 13.50
C ILE A 201 0.11 15.57 12.10
N LYS A 202 1.05 15.91 11.24
CA LYS A 202 0.83 16.15 9.81
C LYS A 202 1.57 15.11 9.01
N ALA A 203 0.93 13.95 8.79
CA ALA A 203 1.57 12.80 8.18
C ALA A 203 1.40 12.74 6.66
N THR A 204 2.46 12.31 5.97
CA THR A 204 2.41 11.88 4.57
C THR A 204 3.20 10.58 4.39
N SER A 205 3.02 9.91 3.26
CA SER A 205 3.77 8.69 2.94
C SER A 205 4.94 8.97 2.01
N ILE A 206 5.99 8.15 2.16
CA ILE A 206 7.18 8.13 1.30
C ILE A 206 7.59 6.67 1.09
N MET A 207 8.11 6.33 -0.08
CA MET A 207 8.59 4.98 -0.39
C MET A 207 10.08 5.00 -0.69
N LEU A 208 10.86 4.28 0.10
CA LEU A 208 12.32 4.22 0.03
C LEU A 208 12.78 2.97 -0.71
N THR A 209 12.07 1.86 -0.48
CA THR A 209 12.40 0.55 -1.06
C THR A 209 11.15 -0.08 -1.68
N ARG A 210 11.37 -1.03 -2.59
CA ARG A 210 10.30 -1.82 -3.23
C ARG A 210 10.64 -3.30 -3.21
N GLY A 211 9.61 -4.12 -3.00
CA GLY A 211 9.70 -5.58 -3.02
C GLY A 211 10.23 -6.17 -1.72
N CYS A 212 9.81 -7.39 -1.44
CA CYS A 212 10.20 -8.13 -0.24
C CYS A 212 10.54 -9.59 -0.62
N PRO A 213 11.77 -10.10 -0.33
CA PRO A 213 12.19 -11.43 -0.76
C PRO A 213 11.52 -12.56 0.03
N TYR A 214 10.85 -12.24 1.12
CA TYR A 214 10.15 -13.24 1.93
C TYR A 214 8.88 -13.72 1.22
N LYS A 215 8.53 -14.98 1.45
CA LYS A 215 7.40 -15.67 0.79
C LYS A 215 6.37 -16.10 1.84
N CYS A 216 5.96 -15.17 2.71
CA CYS A 216 4.88 -15.42 3.66
C CYS A 216 3.61 -15.82 2.91
N ASP A 217 2.92 -16.84 3.41
CA ASP A 217 1.85 -17.53 2.71
C ASP A 217 0.63 -16.63 2.43
N PHE A 218 0.34 -15.74 3.36
CA PHE A 218 -0.77 -14.79 3.30
C PHE A 218 -0.46 -13.51 2.49
N CYS A 219 0.83 -13.26 2.17
CA CYS A 219 1.27 -11.99 1.60
C CYS A 219 1.16 -12.00 0.08
N SER A 220 0.49 -10.99 -0.48
CA SER A 220 0.44 -10.71 -1.91
C SER A 220 1.29 -9.48 -2.24
N LYS A 221 2.17 -9.60 -3.24
CA LYS A 221 3.08 -8.53 -3.69
C LYS A 221 3.00 -8.37 -5.21
N PRO A 222 1.83 -8.11 -5.76
CA PRO A 222 1.62 -8.23 -7.20
C PRO A 222 2.40 -7.18 -8.01
N VAL A 223 2.62 -5.99 -7.45
CA VAL A 223 3.27 -4.88 -8.17
C VAL A 223 4.79 -4.95 -8.05
N PHE A 224 5.32 -5.04 -6.83
CA PHE A 224 6.76 -4.92 -6.59
C PHE A 224 7.51 -6.25 -6.53
N GLY A 225 6.79 -7.37 -6.37
CA GLY A 225 7.36 -8.72 -6.37
C GLY A 225 8.30 -8.99 -5.20
N ASP A 226 9.24 -9.92 -5.42
CA ASP A 226 10.18 -10.42 -4.40
C ASP A 226 11.62 -9.89 -4.57
N HIS A 227 11.86 -9.01 -5.53
CA HIS A 227 13.15 -8.36 -5.73
C HIS A 227 13.24 -7.07 -4.90
N PHE A 228 14.07 -7.10 -3.85
CA PHE A 228 14.31 -5.92 -3.00
C PHE A 228 15.20 -4.91 -3.72
N ARG A 229 14.75 -3.66 -3.81
CA ARG A 229 15.43 -2.54 -4.51
C ARG A 229 15.33 -1.27 -3.68
N LYS A 230 16.34 -0.43 -3.77
CA LYS A 230 16.52 0.76 -2.94
C LYS A 230 16.71 2.01 -3.80
N ARG A 231 16.21 3.14 -3.32
CA ARG A 231 16.50 4.46 -3.89
C ARG A 231 17.86 4.98 -3.42
N ASN A 232 18.36 6.02 -4.09
CA ASN A 232 19.52 6.76 -3.60
C ASN A 232 19.14 7.53 -2.31
N ILE A 233 20.04 7.54 -1.34
CA ILE A 233 19.81 8.27 -0.09
C ILE A 233 19.67 9.78 -0.34
N SER A 234 20.45 10.37 -1.29
CA SER A 234 20.29 11.78 -1.67
C SER A 234 18.87 12.13 -2.09
N ASP A 235 18.28 11.33 -3.00
CA ASP A 235 16.96 11.59 -3.54
C ASP A 235 15.86 11.41 -2.47
N ILE A 236 16.10 10.53 -1.50
CA ILE A 236 15.22 10.36 -0.33
C ILE A 236 15.27 11.63 0.54
N ILE A 237 16.45 12.17 0.80
CA ILE A 237 16.61 13.41 1.58
C ILE A 237 15.88 14.57 0.88
N ASP A 238 16.10 14.74 -0.43
CA ASP A 238 15.42 15.77 -1.22
C ASP A 238 13.89 15.64 -1.14
N GLU A 239 13.36 14.41 -1.18
CA GLU A 239 11.91 14.19 -1.04
C GLU A 239 11.41 14.49 0.37
N ILE A 240 12.18 14.19 1.41
CA ILE A 240 11.82 14.53 2.79
C ILE A 240 11.76 16.04 2.98
N GLU A 241 12.77 16.77 2.51
CA GLU A 241 12.80 18.24 2.56
C GLU A 241 11.63 18.85 1.76
N TYR A 242 11.30 18.24 0.62
CA TYR A 242 10.11 18.64 -0.14
C TYR A 242 8.82 18.41 0.64
N CYS A 243 8.65 17.25 1.30
CA CYS A 243 7.50 17.00 2.17
C CYS A 243 7.41 18.02 3.33
N GLN A 244 8.55 18.36 3.96
CA GLN A 244 8.60 19.38 5.00
C GLN A 244 8.21 20.77 4.47
N SER A 245 8.64 21.13 3.25
CA SER A 245 8.27 22.40 2.62
C SER A 245 6.76 22.52 2.35
N LEU A 246 6.06 21.38 2.19
CA LEU A 246 4.61 21.28 2.11
C LEU A 246 3.91 21.29 3.47
N GLY A 247 4.66 21.39 4.58
CA GLY A 247 4.13 21.48 5.95
C GLY A 247 3.92 20.14 6.67
N TYR A 248 4.46 19.04 6.17
CA TYR A 248 4.40 17.73 6.84
C TYR A 248 5.51 17.60 7.89
N ASP A 249 5.20 17.00 9.03
CA ASP A 249 6.11 16.79 10.17
C ASP A 249 6.28 15.30 10.54
N TYR A 250 5.56 14.41 9.84
CA TYR A 250 5.57 12.98 10.10
C TYR A 250 5.55 12.17 8.79
N LEU A 251 6.38 11.12 8.72
CA LEU A 251 6.44 10.24 7.55
C LEU A 251 5.98 8.82 7.87
N TRP A 252 5.11 8.30 7.04
CA TRP A 252 4.89 6.87 6.90
C TRP A 252 5.83 6.33 5.81
N ILE A 253 6.81 5.51 6.20
CA ILE A 253 7.64 4.78 5.23
C ILE A 253 6.80 3.61 4.71
N ALA A 254 6.31 3.75 3.47
CA ALA A 254 5.33 2.85 2.85
C ALA A 254 5.99 1.65 2.13
N ASP A 255 7.15 1.23 2.61
CA ASP A 255 7.88 0.08 2.09
C ASP A 255 7.18 -1.24 2.49
N ASP A 256 7.30 -2.29 1.67
CA ASP A 256 6.84 -3.64 2.04
C ASP A 256 7.49 -4.14 3.34
N CYS A 257 8.75 -3.80 3.56
CA CYS A 257 9.48 -3.97 4.81
C CYS A 257 10.76 -3.13 4.77
N PHE A 258 10.82 -2.09 5.56
CA PHE A 258 11.93 -1.13 5.56
C PHE A 258 13.24 -1.73 6.09
N THR A 259 13.16 -2.63 7.07
CA THR A 259 14.32 -3.12 7.82
C THR A 259 15.04 -4.31 7.18
N LEU A 260 14.89 -4.54 5.87
CA LEU A 260 15.47 -5.71 5.19
C LEU A 260 16.99 -5.60 4.96
N ASP A 261 17.50 -4.41 4.77
CA ASP A 261 18.93 -4.13 4.53
C ASP A 261 19.48 -3.21 5.61
N LEU A 262 20.25 -3.79 6.54
CA LEU A 262 20.82 -3.07 7.68
C LEU A 262 21.70 -1.89 7.27
N ASN A 263 22.51 -2.06 6.22
CA ASN A 263 23.39 -1.00 5.72
C ASN A 263 22.60 0.16 5.13
N PHE A 264 21.47 -0.14 4.48
CA PHE A 264 20.58 0.90 3.94
C PHE A 264 19.90 1.67 5.06
N VAL A 265 19.35 0.97 6.06
CA VAL A 265 18.73 1.60 7.25
C VAL A 265 19.74 2.49 7.96
N GLU A 266 20.96 2.00 8.17
CA GLU A 266 22.05 2.77 8.77
C GLU A 266 22.36 4.02 7.97
N SER A 267 22.55 3.88 6.64
CA SER A 267 22.88 5.01 5.75
C SER A 267 21.75 6.06 5.71
N PHE A 268 20.49 5.63 5.73
CA PHE A 268 19.34 6.51 5.82
C PHE A 268 19.33 7.31 7.13
N CYS A 269 19.52 6.62 8.26
CA CYS A 269 19.56 7.27 9.57
C CYS A 269 20.73 8.26 9.67
N ASP A 270 21.92 7.88 9.19
CA ASP A 270 23.09 8.74 9.16
C ASP A 270 22.86 10.01 8.32
N ALA A 271 22.16 9.87 7.19
CA ALA A 271 21.83 11.01 6.34
C ALA A 271 20.85 11.97 7.02
N ILE A 272 19.80 11.47 7.67
CA ILE A 272 18.85 12.28 8.46
C ILE A 272 19.60 13.08 9.54
N ILE A 273 20.46 12.41 10.32
CA ILE A 273 21.22 13.03 11.41
C ILE A 273 22.22 14.05 10.86
N LYS A 274 22.97 13.70 9.82
CA LYS A 274 24.00 14.58 9.21
C LYS A 274 23.40 15.86 8.63
N ASN A 275 22.22 15.79 8.03
CA ASN A 275 21.54 16.95 7.46
C ASN A 275 20.69 17.71 8.49
N ASN A 276 20.69 17.32 9.77
CA ASN A 276 19.89 17.90 10.84
C ASN A 276 18.40 17.99 10.50
N ILE A 277 17.86 16.94 9.87
CA ILE A 277 16.44 16.88 9.50
C ILE A 277 15.62 16.52 10.74
N GLU A 278 14.78 17.43 11.18
CA GLU A 278 13.84 17.21 12.29
C GLU A 278 12.51 16.71 11.75
N ILE A 279 12.38 15.40 11.61
CA ILE A 279 11.13 14.75 11.18
C ILE A 279 10.93 13.46 11.95
N LYS A 280 9.69 13.17 12.31
CA LYS A 280 9.31 11.85 12.87
C LYS A 280 8.88 10.91 11.77
N TRP A 281 9.09 9.63 11.99
CA TRP A 281 8.67 8.62 11.03
C TRP A 281 8.37 7.28 11.68
N ASN A 282 7.60 6.47 10.97
CA ASN A 282 7.34 5.09 11.30
C ASN A 282 7.55 4.19 10.07
N CYS A 283 7.67 2.89 10.30
CA CYS A 283 7.89 1.92 9.24
C CYS A 283 7.34 0.54 9.60
N LEU A 284 7.21 -0.31 8.58
CA LEU A 284 7.00 -1.75 8.74
C LEU A 284 8.33 -2.46 8.93
N SER A 285 8.37 -3.40 9.88
CA SER A 285 9.52 -4.25 10.15
C SER A 285 9.10 -5.71 10.38
N ARG A 286 10.02 -6.61 10.10
CA ARG A 286 9.89 -8.00 10.51
C ARG A 286 10.14 -8.16 12.01
N ALA A 287 9.53 -9.20 12.58
CA ALA A 287 9.70 -9.54 13.98
C ALA A 287 11.10 -10.08 14.34
N ASP A 288 11.95 -10.41 13.38
CA ASP A 288 13.31 -10.91 13.56
C ASP A 288 14.40 -9.83 13.44
N PHE A 289 14.05 -8.54 13.45
CA PHE A 289 15.01 -7.43 13.46
C PHE A 289 15.58 -7.19 14.86
N LYS A 290 16.88 -7.43 15.06
CA LYS A 290 17.51 -7.52 16.41
C LYS A 290 18.81 -6.73 16.54
N ASP A 291 19.15 -5.85 15.61
CA ASP A 291 20.36 -5.04 15.73
C ASP A 291 20.12 -3.83 16.63
N SER A 292 20.54 -3.92 17.89
CA SER A 292 20.34 -2.87 18.89
C SER A 292 21.07 -1.56 18.57
N SER A 293 22.17 -1.61 17.80
CA SER A 293 22.92 -0.41 17.42
C SER A 293 22.16 0.37 16.36
N ILE A 294 21.62 -0.31 15.36
CA ILE A 294 20.80 0.29 14.32
C ILE A 294 19.48 0.79 14.89
N ILE A 295 18.83 0.04 15.79
CA ILE A 295 17.59 0.46 16.48
C ILE A 295 17.81 1.80 17.22
N LYS A 296 18.93 1.94 17.96
CA LYS A 296 19.28 3.21 18.61
C LYS A 296 19.51 4.34 17.61
N LYS A 297 20.15 4.03 16.48
CA LYS A 297 20.37 4.99 15.40
C LYS A 297 19.04 5.40 14.75
N MET A 298 18.10 4.47 14.53
CA MET A 298 16.74 4.77 14.07
C MET A 298 16.04 5.76 15.00
N ARG A 299 16.13 5.54 16.33
CA ARG A 299 15.56 6.48 17.31
C ARG A 299 16.14 7.87 17.19
N ASN A 300 17.47 7.97 17.07
CA ASN A 300 18.18 9.26 16.92
C ASN A 300 17.84 9.97 15.61
N ALA A 301 17.49 9.22 14.57
CA ALA A 301 17.05 9.72 13.27
C ALA A 301 15.53 10.02 13.22
N GLY A 302 14.81 9.99 14.34
CA GLY A 302 13.40 10.37 14.41
C GLY A 302 12.40 9.23 14.29
N CYS A 303 12.83 7.96 14.32
CA CYS A 303 11.89 6.84 14.37
C CYS A 303 11.03 6.93 15.64
N ASP A 304 9.73 7.14 15.48
CA ASP A 304 8.77 7.26 16.58
C ASP A 304 8.07 5.93 16.88
N LYS A 305 7.77 5.16 15.83
CA LYS A 305 7.02 3.90 15.93
C LYS A 305 7.49 2.89 14.90
N VAL A 306 7.44 1.60 15.25
CA VAL A 306 7.64 0.49 14.33
C VAL A 306 6.43 -0.44 14.38
N TYR A 307 5.97 -0.88 13.20
CA TYR A 307 4.93 -1.89 13.05
C TYR A 307 5.59 -3.24 12.79
N LEU A 308 5.39 -4.18 13.68
CA LEU A 308 6.00 -5.50 13.66
C LEU A 308 4.97 -6.55 13.19
N GLY A 309 5.28 -7.26 12.13
CA GLY A 309 4.51 -8.42 11.73
C GLY A 309 4.85 -9.60 12.65
N LEU A 310 4.18 -9.73 13.78
CA LEU A 310 4.32 -10.81 14.74
C LEU A 310 3.52 -12.05 14.33
N GLU A 311 2.36 -11.84 13.76
CA GLU A 311 1.39 -12.74 13.14
C GLU A 311 0.75 -13.76 14.09
N SER A 312 1.52 -14.52 14.88
CA SER A 312 0.99 -15.55 15.79
C SER A 312 1.87 -15.73 17.03
N GLY A 313 1.27 -16.13 18.14
CA GLY A 313 1.93 -16.57 19.37
C GLY A 313 2.23 -18.08 19.41
N ASN A 314 2.17 -18.76 18.25
CA ASN A 314 2.46 -20.17 18.13
C ASN A 314 3.45 -20.44 16.99
N ASP A 315 4.58 -21.11 17.30
CA ASP A 315 5.66 -21.36 16.33
C ASP A 315 5.24 -22.29 15.19
N GLU A 316 4.33 -23.21 15.39
CA GLU A 316 3.84 -24.09 14.33
C GLU A 316 2.95 -23.31 13.36
N ILE A 317 2.14 -22.38 13.83
CA ILE A 317 1.35 -21.48 13.00
C ILE A 317 2.27 -20.53 12.21
N LEU A 318 3.31 -19.97 12.83
CA LEU A 318 4.31 -19.16 12.12
C LEU A 318 5.01 -19.95 10.99
N LYS A 319 5.25 -21.25 11.18
CA LYS A 319 5.77 -22.14 10.13
C LYS A 319 4.74 -22.36 9.01
N LEU A 320 3.46 -22.60 9.33
CA LEU A 320 2.39 -22.71 8.34
C LEU A 320 2.26 -21.44 7.51
N MET A 321 2.42 -20.26 8.12
CA MET A 321 2.46 -18.97 7.46
C MET A 321 3.75 -18.71 6.66
N ASN A 322 4.74 -19.63 6.73
CA ASN A 322 6.07 -19.44 6.15
C ASN A 322 6.74 -18.12 6.55
N LYS A 323 6.52 -17.71 7.82
CA LYS A 323 6.98 -16.40 8.33
C LYS A 323 8.50 -16.32 8.49
N ARG A 324 9.19 -17.44 8.72
CA ARG A 324 10.64 -17.52 8.97
C ARG A 324 11.11 -16.64 10.14
N ALA A 325 10.28 -16.48 11.14
CA ALA A 325 10.56 -15.90 12.44
C ALA A 325 9.85 -16.74 13.48
N ASN A 326 10.27 -16.71 14.73
CA ASN A 326 9.67 -17.43 15.85
C ASN A 326 9.25 -16.47 16.97
N ILE A 327 8.56 -16.98 17.98
CA ILE A 327 8.08 -16.21 19.13
C ILE A 327 9.22 -15.47 19.82
N ALA A 328 10.34 -16.15 20.10
CA ALA A 328 11.49 -15.55 20.77
C ALA A 328 12.14 -14.41 19.97
N ASP A 329 12.10 -14.46 18.63
CA ASP A 329 12.52 -13.36 17.75
C ASP A 329 11.63 -12.14 17.98
N GLY A 330 10.32 -12.34 18.04
CA GLY A 330 9.33 -11.27 18.29
C GLY A 330 9.51 -10.61 19.65
N GLU A 331 9.66 -11.43 20.71
CA GLU A 331 9.91 -10.94 22.09
C GLU A 331 11.16 -10.07 22.16
N LEU A 332 12.27 -10.55 21.59
CA LEU A 332 13.54 -9.82 21.60
C LEU A 332 13.44 -8.53 20.78
N SER A 333 12.82 -8.57 19.62
CA SER A 333 12.63 -7.40 18.77
C SER A 333 11.83 -6.31 19.49
N VAL A 334 10.66 -6.64 20.03
CA VAL A 334 9.82 -5.69 20.79
C VAL A 334 10.60 -5.09 21.95
N LYS A 335 11.31 -5.93 22.73
CA LYS A 335 12.14 -5.47 23.85
C LYS A 335 13.18 -4.45 23.41
N LEU A 336 13.94 -4.73 22.34
CA LEU A 336 15.01 -3.85 21.86
C LEU A 336 14.47 -2.51 21.36
N PHE A 337 13.35 -2.49 20.63
CA PHE A 337 12.71 -1.24 20.20
C PHE A 337 12.22 -0.41 21.39
N LYS A 338 11.60 -1.03 22.38
CA LYS A 338 11.16 -0.35 23.60
C LYS A 338 12.32 0.20 24.43
N GLU A 339 13.41 -0.56 24.60
CA GLU A 339 14.62 -0.10 25.29
C GLU A 339 15.25 1.13 24.60
N ALA A 340 15.10 1.25 23.28
CA ALA A 340 15.54 2.42 22.53
C ALA A 340 14.54 3.59 22.57
N GLY A 341 13.36 3.43 23.19
CA GLY A 341 12.32 4.45 23.27
C GLY A 341 11.51 4.62 21.97
N ILE A 342 11.45 3.58 21.13
CA ILE A 342 10.63 3.51 19.93
C ILE A 342 9.33 2.76 20.29
N LYS A 343 8.18 3.35 19.97
CA LYS A 343 6.88 2.69 20.15
C LYS A 343 6.77 1.45 19.27
N THR A 344 6.07 0.44 19.73
CA THR A 344 5.87 -0.82 19.02
C THR A 344 4.39 -1.09 18.78
N ALA A 345 4.05 -1.39 17.54
CA ALA A 345 2.72 -1.87 17.15
C ALA A 345 2.84 -3.30 16.62
N GLY A 346 2.01 -4.22 17.11
CA GLY A 346 2.00 -5.61 16.70
C GLY A 346 0.83 -5.94 15.79
N PHE A 347 1.11 -6.57 14.64
CA PHE A 347 0.10 -7.16 13.78
C PHE A 347 0.02 -8.65 14.02
N PHE A 348 -1.21 -9.16 14.19
CA PHE A 348 -1.52 -10.56 14.39
C PHE A 348 -2.62 -11.01 13.43
N ILE A 349 -2.56 -12.27 13.03
CA ILE A 349 -3.57 -12.94 12.21
C ILE A 349 -4.14 -14.08 13.07
N VAL A 350 -5.46 -14.10 13.22
CA VAL A 350 -6.20 -15.14 13.96
C VAL A 350 -7.24 -15.80 13.08
N GLY A 351 -7.49 -17.09 13.27
CA GLY A 351 -8.34 -17.88 12.40
C GLY A 351 -7.64 -18.33 11.11
N TYR A 352 -6.30 -18.42 11.13
CA TYR A 352 -5.52 -18.91 10.01
C TYR A 352 -5.78 -20.42 9.76
N PRO A 353 -5.84 -20.87 8.49
CA PRO A 353 -6.04 -22.29 8.19
C PRO A 353 -5.00 -23.19 8.89
N GLY A 354 -5.47 -24.09 9.74
CA GLY A 354 -4.65 -24.97 10.59
C GLY A 354 -4.48 -24.49 12.02
N GLU A 355 -5.03 -23.36 12.41
CA GLU A 355 -5.16 -22.97 13.82
C GLU A 355 -6.24 -23.77 14.54
N THR A 356 -6.18 -23.73 15.86
CA THR A 356 -7.22 -24.18 16.79
C THR A 356 -7.57 -23.03 17.73
N LEU A 357 -8.64 -23.15 18.50
CA LEU A 357 -8.97 -22.16 19.53
C LEU A 357 -7.86 -22.02 20.58
N ASP A 358 -7.11 -23.08 20.86
CA ASP A 358 -5.98 -23.06 21.79
C ASP A 358 -4.80 -22.24 21.22
N THR A 359 -4.44 -22.41 19.93
CA THR A 359 -3.36 -21.62 19.30
C THR A 359 -3.72 -20.15 19.15
N ILE A 360 -5.01 -19.85 18.97
CA ILE A 360 -5.52 -18.46 18.97
C ILE A 360 -5.38 -17.86 20.39
N GLU A 361 -5.70 -18.61 21.43
CA GLU A 361 -5.53 -18.14 22.82
C GLU A 361 -4.04 -17.95 23.18
N GLU A 362 -3.14 -18.81 22.68
CA GLU A 362 -1.69 -18.59 22.80
C GLU A 362 -1.27 -17.28 22.14
N THR A 363 -1.84 -16.93 20.99
CA THR A 363 -1.57 -15.65 20.29
C THR A 363 -2.07 -14.45 21.11
N PHE A 364 -3.25 -14.52 21.72
CA PHE A 364 -3.75 -13.48 22.61
C PHE A 364 -2.86 -13.30 23.85
N ASN A 365 -2.47 -14.40 24.49
CA ASN A 365 -1.59 -14.35 25.67
C ASN A 365 -0.22 -13.75 25.30
N PHE A 366 0.36 -14.17 24.18
CA PHE A 366 1.61 -13.61 23.66
C PHE A 366 1.51 -12.09 23.43
N ALA A 367 0.43 -11.62 22.80
CA ALA A 367 0.21 -10.20 22.58
C ALA A 367 0.04 -9.40 23.88
N LEU A 368 -0.56 -10.00 24.95
CA LEU A 368 -0.67 -9.38 26.28
C LEU A 368 0.69 -9.26 26.96
N ASP A 369 1.55 -10.28 26.84
CA ASP A 369 2.86 -10.36 27.50
C ASP A 369 3.89 -9.42 26.89
N LEU A 370 3.77 -9.09 25.60
CA LEU A 370 4.71 -8.23 24.87
C LEU A 370 4.68 -6.75 25.27
N ASP A 371 3.67 -6.28 26.02
CA ASP A 371 3.51 -4.87 26.40
C ASP A 371 3.61 -3.90 25.20
N LEU A 372 3.02 -4.25 24.06
CA LEU A 372 2.97 -3.44 22.86
C LEU A 372 2.24 -2.10 23.10
N ASP A 373 2.59 -1.04 22.38
CA ASP A 373 1.88 0.24 22.45
C ASP A 373 0.57 0.19 21.66
N GLU A 374 0.54 -0.54 20.55
CA GLU A 374 -0.65 -0.79 19.72
C GLU A 374 -0.72 -2.26 19.32
N VAL A 375 -1.93 -2.79 19.20
CA VAL A 375 -2.18 -4.17 18.77
C VAL A 375 -3.29 -4.18 17.74
N SER A 376 -3.13 -4.97 16.67
CA SER A 376 -4.16 -5.21 15.67
C SER A 376 -4.28 -6.70 15.41
N PHE A 377 -5.52 -7.21 15.45
CA PHE A 377 -5.86 -8.55 15.01
C PHE A 377 -6.66 -8.48 13.71
N ASN A 378 -6.29 -9.31 12.76
CA ASN A 378 -7.00 -9.48 11.51
C ASN A 378 -7.26 -10.97 11.28
N VAL A 379 -8.33 -11.29 10.56
CA VAL A 379 -8.49 -12.63 9.97
C VAL A 379 -7.68 -12.72 8.67
N PRO A 380 -7.29 -13.92 8.23
CA PRO A 380 -6.54 -14.07 7.00
C PRO A 380 -7.40 -13.69 5.79
N TYR A 381 -6.94 -12.72 5.02
CA TYR A 381 -7.52 -12.36 3.73
C TYR A 381 -6.83 -13.14 2.61
N PRO A 382 -7.54 -13.94 1.81
CA PRO A 382 -6.96 -14.67 0.70
C PRO A 382 -6.71 -13.71 -0.48
N LEU A 383 -5.71 -12.83 -0.32
CA LEU A 383 -5.38 -11.84 -1.34
C LEU A 383 -4.92 -12.53 -2.63
N PRO A 384 -5.44 -12.12 -3.78
CA PRO A 384 -5.03 -12.65 -5.06
C PRO A 384 -3.51 -12.57 -5.27
N GLY A 385 -2.90 -13.67 -5.75
CA GLY A 385 -1.45 -13.81 -5.89
C GLY A 385 -0.71 -14.22 -4.61
N SER A 386 -1.40 -14.42 -3.49
CA SER A 386 -0.86 -15.09 -2.30
C SER A 386 -1.02 -16.61 -2.39
N ARG A 387 -0.17 -17.36 -1.69
CA ARG A 387 -0.31 -18.81 -1.58
C ARG A 387 -1.56 -19.22 -0.78
N LEU A 388 -1.97 -18.38 0.14
CA LEU A 388 -3.20 -18.59 0.90
C LEU A 388 -4.40 -18.62 -0.06
N PHE A 389 -4.46 -17.71 -1.04
CA PHE A 389 -5.50 -17.69 -2.05
C PHE A 389 -5.61 -19.02 -2.80
N ASP A 390 -4.47 -19.61 -3.15
CA ASP A 390 -4.42 -20.88 -3.89
C ASP A 390 -4.82 -22.10 -3.01
N ARG A 391 -4.77 -21.96 -1.69
CA ARG A 391 -5.02 -23.04 -0.73
C ARG A 391 -6.45 -23.11 -0.21
N VAL A 392 -7.11 -21.96 -0.11
CA VAL A 392 -8.48 -21.89 0.44
C VAL A 392 -9.52 -22.10 -0.65
N SER A 393 -10.71 -22.51 -0.26
CA SER A 393 -11.84 -22.73 -1.17
C SER A 393 -13.00 -21.79 -0.84
N GLY A 394 -13.92 -21.63 -1.80
CA GLY A 394 -15.12 -20.81 -1.60
C GLY A 394 -14.79 -19.35 -1.35
N VAL A 395 -13.78 -18.80 -2.08
CA VAL A 395 -13.48 -17.38 -2.02
C VAL A 395 -14.64 -16.60 -2.59
N ASP A 396 -15.16 -15.65 -1.82
CA ASP A 396 -16.26 -14.78 -2.23
C ASP A 396 -15.87 -13.93 -3.45
N GLY A 397 -16.88 -13.54 -4.24
CA GLY A 397 -16.67 -12.65 -5.39
C GLY A 397 -16.00 -11.33 -4.96
N MET A 398 -15.09 -10.84 -5.80
CA MET A 398 -14.26 -9.68 -5.49
C MET A 398 -15.03 -8.34 -5.41
N ASP A 399 -16.32 -8.36 -5.61
CA ASP A 399 -17.15 -7.15 -5.63
C ASP A 399 -17.43 -6.57 -4.23
N ASP A 400 -17.15 -7.33 -3.16
CA ASP A 400 -17.54 -6.99 -1.79
C ASP A 400 -16.36 -7.02 -0.79
N TRP A 401 -15.12 -6.80 -1.26
CA TRP A 401 -13.93 -6.77 -0.39
C TRP A 401 -13.70 -5.40 0.27
N THR A 402 -14.74 -4.60 0.35
CA THR A 402 -14.70 -3.26 0.97
C THR A 402 -15.13 -3.24 2.43
N ILE A 403 -15.40 -4.40 3.04
CA ILE A 403 -15.86 -4.51 4.41
C ILE A 403 -14.73 -4.13 5.36
N GLU A 404 -14.90 -2.98 5.98
CA GLU A 404 -13.95 -2.42 6.93
C GLU A 404 -14.45 -2.63 8.35
N ASN A 405 -13.53 -2.97 9.26
CA ASN A 405 -13.76 -3.11 10.70
C ASN A 405 -14.65 -4.28 11.16
N GLU A 406 -14.95 -5.24 10.31
CA GLU A 406 -15.63 -6.48 10.69
C GLU A 406 -14.68 -7.67 10.61
N ILE A 407 -14.82 -8.62 11.54
CA ILE A 407 -14.19 -9.92 11.44
C ILE A 407 -15.03 -10.75 10.49
N LYS A 408 -14.59 -10.82 9.24
CA LYS A 408 -15.30 -11.55 8.18
C LYS A 408 -14.33 -12.36 7.35
N PHE A 409 -14.62 -13.64 7.18
CA PHE A 409 -13.87 -14.49 6.27
C PHE A 409 -14.40 -14.35 4.84
N LEU A 410 -13.53 -14.07 3.91
CA LEU A 410 -13.85 -13.99 2.49
C LEU A 410 -13.63 -15.35 1.78
N TYR A 411 -13.68 -16.43 2.54
CA TYR A 411 -13.53 -17.81 2.08
C TYR A 411 -14.19 -18.76 3.09
N GLN A 412 -14.34 -20.02 2.72
CA GLN A 412 -14.88 -21.04 3.63
C GLN A 412 -13.91 -21.30 4.78
N SER A 413 -14.17 -20.75 5.95
CA SER A 413 -13.38 -20.90 7.18
C SER A 413 -13.99 -21.99 8.08
N GLU A 414 -13.14 -22.61 8.91
CA GLU A 414 -13.55 -23.52 10.00
C GLU A 414 -13.98 -22.75 11.26
N PHE A 415 -13.71 -21.44 11.33
CA PHE A 415 -13.98 -20.61 12.50
C PHE A 415 -15.30 -19.83 12.32
N ASP A 416 -16.01 -19.71 13.43
CA ASP A 416 -17.17 -18.85 13.56
C ASP A 416 -16.74 -17.39 13.78
N GLU A 417 -17.28 -16.47 12.98
CA GLU A 417 -16.91 -15.04 13.00
C GLU A 417 -17.35 -14.35 14.29
N GLU A 418 -18.55 -14.69 14.80
CA GLU A 418 -19.07 -14.12 16.05
C GLU A 418 -18.19 -14.54 17.23
N LEU A 419 -17.77 -15.81 17.29
CA LEU A 419 -16.87 -16.31 18.31
C LEU A 419 -15.51 -15.61 18.30
N LEU A 420 -14.94 -15.40 17.11
CA LEU A 420 -13.65 -14.69 17.01
C LEU A 420 -13.79 -13.22 17.38
N THR A 421 -14.88 -12.59 16.99
CA THR A 421 -15.19 -11.20 17.37
C THR A 421 -15.26 -11.07 18.90
N GLU A 422 -16.04 -11.94 19.57
CA GLU A 422 -16.13 -11.97 21.04
C GLU A 422 -14.76 -12.16 21.70
N LYS A 423 -13.92 -13.08 21.18
CA LYS A 423 -12.58 -13.31 21.72
C LYS A 423 -11.66 -12.11 21.57
N ILE A 424 -11.71 -11.42 20.43
CA ILE A 424 -10.94 -10.20 20.17
C ILE A 424 -11.41 -9.06 21.08
N GLU A 425 -12.70 -8.87 21.26
CA GLU A 425 -13.27 -7.88 22.19
C GLU A 425 -12.80 -8.16 23.64
N ASN A 426 -12.92 -9.40 24.09
CA ASN A 426 -12.42 -9.83 25.39
C ASN A 426 -10.92 -9.57 25.59
N PHE A 427 -10.11 -9.77 24.54
CA PHE A 427 -8.69 -9.41 24.55
C PHE A 427 -8.51 -7.90 24.77
N PHE A 428 -9.21 -7.03 24.02
CA PHE A 428 -9.06 -5.59 24.14
C PHE A 428 -9.54 -5.05 25.49
N GLU A 429 -10.52 -5.66 26.11
CA GLU A 429 -10.93 -5.34 27.49
C GLU A 429 -9.80 -5.64 28.50
N LYS A 430 -9.20 -6.83 28.40
CA LYS A 430 -8.05 -7.24 29.25
C LYS A 430 -6.84 -6.32 29.00
N TRP A 431 -6.50 -6.08 27.74
CA TRP A 431 -5.37 -5.26 27.33
C TRP A 431 -5.52 -3.81 27.83
N SER A 432 -6.71 -3.22 27.67
CA SER A 432 -7.02 -1.88 28.15
C SER A 432 -6.91 -1.78 29.69
N SER A 433 -7.32 -2.81 30.38
CA SER A 433 -7.21 -2.88 31.85
C SER A 433 -5.75 -2.95 32.30
N LEU A 434 -4.92 -3.76 31.65
CA LEU A 434 -3.47 -3.84 31.91
C LEU A 434 -2.77 -2.51 31.63
N LYS A 435 -3.09 -1.84 30.51
CA LYS A 435 -2.52 -0.53 30.16
C LYS A 435 -2.86 0.56 31.20
N LYS A 436 -4.07 0.55 31.75
CA LYS A 436 -4.47 1.46 32.85
C LYS A 436 -3.66 1.20 34.13
N LEU A 437 -3.49 -0.07 34.51
CA LEU A 437 -2.70 -0.48 35.69
C LEU A 437 -1.22 -0.08 35.56
N ASN A 438 -0.62 -0.27 34.37
CA ASN A 438 0.78 0.10 34.12
C ASN A 438 0.98 1.63 34.18
N LYS A 439 0.04 2.42 33.64
CA LYS A 439 0.08 3.90 33.76
C LYS A 439 -0.04 4.39 35.21
N MET A 440 -0.75 3.68 36.08
CA MET A 440 -0.83 4.01 37.51
C MET A 440 0.48 3.69 38.25
N LYS A 441 1.15 2.58 37.91
CA LYS A 441 2.43 2.19 38.54
C LYS A 441 3.59 3.13 38.19
N VAL A 442 3.57 3.78 37.05
CA VAL A 442 4.59 4.76 36.62
C VAL A 442 4.41 6.13 37.27
N LYS A 443 3.25 6.39 37.89
CA LYS A 443 2.93 7.66 38.58
C LYS A 443 3.21 7.63 40.08
N VAL A 444 3.71 6.53 40.66
CA VAL A 444 4.20 6.35 42.02
C VAL A 444 5.72 6.30 42.04
#